data_0270e48653bd291ab8c040e17ab124d7
#
_entry.id   0270e48653bd291ab8c040e17ab124d7
#
_cell.length_a   1.000
_cell.length_b   1.000
_cell.length_c   1.000
_cell.angle_alpha   90.00
_cell.angle_beta   90.00
_cell.angle_gamma   90.00
#
_symmetry.space_group_name_H-M   'P 1'
#
loop_
_entity.id
_entity.type
_entity.pdbx_description
1 polymer ?
#
loop_
_entity_poly.entity_id
_entity_poly.type
_entity_poly.pdbx_seq_one_letter_code
_entity_poly.pdbx_strand_id
1 'polypeptide(L)'
;MTHQTTTSSGPTVSAASLAKIRALSASSDAVSGASSGGQGGKSISRLAVALIIGGVLLVLLCALSFTVGSRLFTLDRSIDGFLHPEANTIESKLIWAKRAPRTAAALLVGAALAVSGVLMQALSRNPLAEPGLLGVNSGAAASVVVGVGVFGVSSPFVQLWLALAGSGLAAALVFVMGLVDSKPNLDSTARLVLTGVAVNACLGTITGIITMFNSKAFDSHRFWVVGSLENRTFEQ
;
A
#
# COMPACT_ATOMS: atom_id res chain seq x y z
N MET A 1 32.46 60.57 43.27
CA MET A 1 32.09 59.62 42.22
C MET A 1 32.35 58.24 42.77
N THR A 2 31.33 57.57 43.31
CA THR A 2 31.41 56.28 43.98
C THR A 2 30.74 55.25 43.05
N HIS A 3 31.52 54.34 42.52
CA HIS A 3 31.04 53.18 41.71
C HIS A 3 30.47 52.13 42.66
N GLN A 4 29.16 51.90 42.60
CA GLN A 4 28.52 50.72 43.19
C GLN A 4 28.57 49.57 42.22
N THR A 5 29.32 48.52 42.55
CA THR A 5 29.30 47.22 41.90
C THR A 5 28.15 46.38 42.47
N THR A 6 27.06 46.19 41.69
CA THR A 6 25.97 45.26 42.04
C THR A 6 26.41 43.84 41.68
N THR A 7 26.76 43.04 42.66
CA THR A 7 26.93 41.61 42.55
C THR A 7 25.58 40.90 42.41
N SER A 8 25.31 40.40 41.18
CA SER A 8 24.15 39.53 40.90
C SER A 8 24.36 38.17 41.58
N SER A 9 23.64 37.94 42.67
CA SER A 9 23.51 36.60 43.28
C SER A 9 22.59 35.75 42.44
N GLY A 10 23.17 34.82 41.65
CA GLY A 10 22.41 33.79 40.93
C GLY A 10 21.66 32.87 41.91
N PRO A 11 20.55 32.27 41.52
CA PRO A 11 19.71 31.42 42.39
C PRO A 11 20.54 30.19 42.87
N THR A 12 20.79 30.13 44.16
CA THR A 12 21.42 28.99 44.80
C THR A 12 20.44 27.80 44.82
N VAL A 13 20.68 26.82 43.93
CA VAL A 13 19.90 25.58 43.91
C VAL A 13 20.14 24.86 45.24
N SER A 14 19.07 24.70 46.05
CA SER A 14 19.13 24.03 47.34
C SER A 14 19.61 22.58 47.22
N ALA A 15 20.45 22.16 48.13
CA ALA A 15 20.94 20.76 48.18
C ALA A 15 19.79 19.74 48.21
N ALA A 16 18.61 20.10 48.77
CA ALA A 16 17.40 19.29 48.72
C ALA A 16 16.84 19.11 47.28
N SER A 17 16.92 20.16 46.42
CA SER A 17 16.51 20.07 45.02
C SER A 17 17.43 19.16 44.19
N LEU A 18 18.75 19.21 44.47
CA LEU A 18 19.72 18.30 43.80
C LEU A 18 19.57 16.85 44.24
N ALA A 19 19.25 16.60 45.50
CA ALA A 19 18.94 15.27 45.99
C ALA A 19 17.68 14.67 45.39
N LYS A 20 16.64 15.50 45.19
CA LYS A 20 15.39 15.08 44.53
C LYS A 20 15.58 14.78 43.05
N ILE A 21 16.38 15.57 42.32
CA ILE A 21 16.71 15.33 40.91
C ILE A 21 17.54 14.02 40.78
N ARG A 22 18.51 13.78 41.67
CA ARG A 22 19.27 12.52 41.68
C ARG A 22 18.39 11.29 41.99
N ALA A 23 17.46 11.39 42.91
CA ALA A 23 16.52 10.32 43.21
C ALA A 23 15.58 10.00 42.03
N LEU A 24 15.14 11.04 41.31
CA LEU A 24 14.32 10.88 40.11
C LEU A 24 15.11 10.29 38.92
N SER A 25 16.39 10.66 38.74
CA SER A 25 17.24 10.06 37.73
C SER A 25 17.53 8.59 38.01
N ALA A 26 17.85 8.25 39.28
CA ALA A 26 18.07 6.87 39.67
C ALA A 26 16.82 5.98 39.53
N SER A 27 15.63 6.50 39.77
CA SER A 27 14.38 5.79 39.51
C SER A 27 14.08 5.62 38.01
N SER A 28 14.45 6.61 37.18
CA SER A 28 14.34 6.52 35.72
C SER A 28 15.28 5.45 35.15
N ASP A 29 16.53 5.38 35.64
CA ASP A 29 17.52 4.39 35.22
C ASP A 29 17.14 2.97 35.64
N ALA A 30 16.53 2.81 36.81
CA ALA A 30 16.03 1.52 37.28
C ALA A 30 14.82 1.03 36.45
N VAL A 31 13.93 1.92 36.00
CA VAL A 31 12.82 1.59 35.13
C VAL A 31 13.29 1.29 33.71
N SER A 32 14.32 1.99 33.22
CA SER A 32 14.90 1.76 31.89
C SER A 32 15.66 0.43 31.83
N GLY A 33 16.37 0.05 32.90
CA GLY A 33 17.12 -1.21 33.00
C GLY A 33 16.24 -2.46 33.11
N ALA A 34 15.02 -2.33 33.63
CA ALA A 34 14.09 -3.45 33.81
C ALA A 34 13.34 -3.84 32.52
N SER A 35 13.31 -2.95 31.49
CA SER A 35 12.55 -3.20 30.27
C SER A 35 13.34 -3.82 29.11
N SER A 36 14.67 -3.95 29.20
CA SER A 36 15.52 -4.38 28.07
C SER A 36 15.82 -5.89 27.99
N GLY A 37 15.41 -6.68 28.99
CA GLY A 37 15.87 -8.09 29.15
C GLY A 37 14.98 -9.17 28.54
N GLY A 38 13.81 -8.91 27.98
CA GLY A 38 12.87 -9.99 27.64
C GLY A 38 12.02 -9.86 26.37
N GLN A 39 12.13 -8.79 25.60
CA GLN A 39 11.21 -8.53 24.50
C GLN A 39 11.65 -9.06 23.12
N GLY A 40 12.94 -9.32 22.90
CA GLY A 40 13.45 -9.78 21.61
C GLY A 40 12.96 -11.18 21.22
N GLY A 41 12.96 -12.12 22.13
CA GLY A 41 12.57 -13.52 21.86
C GLY A 41 11.06 -13.70 21.63
N LYS A 42 10.22 -12.96 22.35
CA LYS A 42 8.76 -13.01 22.21
C LYS A 42 8.27 -12.34 20.92
N SER A 43 8.99 -11.35 20.41
CA SER A 43 8.66 -10.66 19.15
C SER A 43 8.95 -11.54 17.94
N ILE A 44 10.09 -12.23 17.93
CA ILE A 44 10.47 -13.13 16.83
C ILE A 44 9.53 -14.33 16.75
N SER A 45 9.15 -14.91 17.89
CA SER A 45 8.20 -16.05 17.90
C SER A 45 6.80 -15.64 17.40
N ARG A 46 6.32 -14.46 17.76
CA ARG A 46 5.03 -13.94 17.27
C ARG A 46 5.06 -13.66 15.76
N LEU A 47 6.17 -13.12 15.26
CA LEU A 47 6.34 -12.91 13.82
C LEU A 47 6.38 -14.23 13.06
N ALA A 48 7.14 -15.22 13.56
CA ALA A 48 7.20 -16.55 12.96
C ALA A 48 5.82 -17.23 12.93
N VAL A 49 5.06 -17.17 14.02
CA VAL A 49 3.70 -17.70 14.09
C VAL A 49 2.78 -16.99 13.11
N ALA A 50 2.85 -15.66 13.02
CA ALA A 50 2.04 -14.89 12.07
C ALA A 50 2.37 -15.26 10.60
N LEU A 51 3.64 -15.44 10.27
CA LEU A 51 4.07 -15.87 8.94
C LEU A 51 3.61 -17.29 8.61
N ILE A 52 3.68 -18.22 9.56
CA ILE A 52 3.19 -19.59 9.38
C ILE A 52 1.68 -19.58 9.16
N ILE A 53 0.93 -18.87 10.01
CA ILE A 53 -0.53 -18.76 9.87
C ILE A 53 -0.89 -18.13 8.51
N GLY A 54 -0.21 -17.03 8.14
CA GLY A 54 -0.41 -16.37 6.84
C GLY A 54 -0.10 -17.29 5.66
N GLY A 55 1.00 -18.04 5.74
CA GLY A 55 1.37 -19.02 4.71
C GLY A 55 0.35 -20.16 4.59
N VAL A 56 -0.08 -20.74 5.70
CA VAL A 56 -1.11 -21.78 5.71
C VAL A 56 -2.43 -21.25 5.13
N LEU A 57 -2.85 -20.06 5.54
CA LEU A 57 -4.06 -19.42 5.02
C LEU A 57 -3.96 -19.17 3.51
N LEU A 58 -2.80 -18.70 3.02
CA LEU A 58 -2.56 -18.50 1.60
C LEU A 58 -2.69 -19.82 0.82
N VAL A 59 -2.07 -20.90 1.30
CA VAL A 59 -2.16 -22.22 0.66
C VAL A 59 -3.61 -22.71 0.63
N LEU A 60 -4.34 -22.55 1.73
CA LEU A 60 -5.76 -22.91 1.81
C LEU A 60 -6.62 -22.11 0.83
N LEU A 61 -6.38 -20.81 0.71
CA LEU A 61 -7.09 -19.93 -0.23
C LEU A 61 -6.75 -20.29 -1.69
N CYS A 62 -5.50 -20.64 -2.00
CA CYS A 62 -5.12 -21.16 -3.31
C CYS A 62 -5.82 -22.46 -3.62
N ALA A 63 -5.85 -23.43 -2.69
CA ALA A 63 -6.56 -24.69 -2.87
C ALA A 63 -8.06 -24.45 -3.09
N LEU A 64 -8.66 -23.55 -2.31
CA LEU A 64 -10.06 -23.17 -2.47
C LEU A 64 -10.33 -22.53 -3.85
N SER A 65 -9.40 -21.74 -4.37
CA SER A 65 -9.49 -21.12 -5.70
C SER A 65 -9.56 -22.15 -6.82
N PHE A 66 -8.94 -23.32 -6.64
CA PHE A 66 -9.01 -24.42 -7.61
C PHE A 66 -10.29 -25.24 -7.52
N THR A 67 -10.95 -25.28 -6.36
CA THR A 67 -12.19 -26.06 -6.15
C THR A 67 -13.45 -25.25 -6.41
N VAL A 68 -13.46 -23.98 -5.99
CA VAL A 68 -14.63 -23.09 -6.08
C VAL A 68 -14.53 -22.22 -7.35
N GLY A 69 -15.61 -22.17 -8.12
CA GLY A 69 -15.71 -21.37 -9.34
C GLY A 69 -17.09 -21.55 -9.97
N SER A 70 -17.22 -21.24 -11.27
CA SER A 70 -18.47 -21.40 -12.02
C SER A 70 -19.02 -22.83 -12.03
N ARG A 71 -18.16 -23.81 -11.78
CA ARG A 71 -18.50 -25.19 -11.47
C ARG A 71 -17.76 -25.63 -10.23
N LEU A 72 -18.48 -26.22 -9.28
CA LEU A 72 -17.89 -26.83 -8.08
C LEU A 72 -17.33 -28.19 -8.47
N PHE A 73 -16.04 -28.37 -8.27
CA PHE A 73 -15.40 -29.68 -8.40
C PHE A 73 -15.10 -30.23 -7.02
N THR A 74 -15.20 -31.55 -6.88
CA THR A 74 -14.68 -32.25 -5.69
C THR A 74 -13.16 -32.10 -5.64
N LEU A 75 -12.60 -32.09 -4.44
CA LEU A 75 -11.15 -31.96 -4.23
C LEU A 75 -10.36 -32.99 -5.05
N ASP A 76 -10.81 -34.25 -5.10
CA ASP A 76 -10.16 -35.30 -5.87
C ASP A 76 -10.05 -34.96 -7.36
N ARG A 77 -11.15 -34.49 -7.97
CA ARG A 77 -11.16 -34.09 -9.38
C ARG A 77 -10.32 -32.86 -9.66
N SER A 78 -10.25 -31.94 -8.69
CA SER A 78 -9.39 -30.75 -8.82
C SER A 78 -7.92 -31.10 -8.74
N ILE A 79 -7.54 -32.03 -7.87
CA ILE A 79 -6.16 -32.53 -7.74
C ILE A 79 -5.79 -33.33 -8.98
N ASP A 80 -6.65 -34.23 -9.45
CA ASP A 80 -6.42 -35.03 -10.64
C ASP A 80 -6.28 -34.18 -11.90
N GLY A 81 -7.17 -33.19 -12.09
CA GLY A 81 -7.09 -32.24 -13.20
C GLY A 81 -5.87 -31.32 -13.16
N PHE A 82 -5.31 -31.05 -11.97
CA PHE A 82 -4.08 -30.27 -11.79
C PHE A 82 -2.84 -31.12 -12.10
N LEU A 83 -2.80 -32.38 -11.63
CA LEU A 83 -1.66 -33.29 -11.81
C LEU A 83 -1.56 -33.87 -13.23
N HIS A 84 -2.70 -34.01 -13.94
CA HIS A 84 -2.75 -34.58 -15.27
C HIS A 84 -3.27 -33.56 -16.31
N PRO A 85 -2.45 -32.54 -16.69
CA PRO A 85 -2.85 -31.53 -17.65
C PRO A 85 -3.17 -32.11 -19.04
N GLU A 86 -2.59 -33.25 -19.38
CA GLU A 86 -2.74 -33.93 -20.68
C GLU A 86 -4.00 -34.80 -20.77
N ALA A 87 -4.72 -35.01 -19.67
CA ALA A 87 -5.89 -35.92 -19.63
C ALA A 87 -7.08 -35.45 -20.47
N ASN A 88 -7.03 -34.29 -21.11
CA ASN A 88 -8.07 -33.69 -21.96
C ASN A 88 -9.47 -33.67 -21.31
N THR A 89 -9.55 -33.81 -19.99
CA THR A 89 -10.79 -33.73 -19.23
C THR A 89 -11.27 -32.27 -19.17
N ILE A 90 -12.57 -32.08 -18.97
CA ILE A 90 -13.16 -30.74 -18.81
C ILE A 90 -12.53 -30.03 -17.61
N GLU A 91 -12.25 -30.78 -16.54
CA GLU A 91 -11.63 -30.34 -15.31
C GLU A 91 -10.21 -29.81 -15.56
N SER A 92 -9.36 -30.58 -16.23
CA SER A 92 -7.99 -30.22 -16.57
C SER A 92 -7.96 -28.94 -17.42
N LYS A 93 -8.78 -28.89 -18.49
CA LYS A 93 -8.87 -27.69 -19.36
C LYS A 93 -9.34 -26.46 -18.58
N LEU A 94 -10.31 -26.56 -17.69
CA LEU A 94 -10.82 -25.43 -16.92
C LEU A 94 -9.80 -24.94 -15.89
N ILE A 95 -9.08 -25.86 -15.25
CA ILE A 95 -8.05 -25.53 -14.27
C ILE A 95 -6.90 -24.80 -14.95
N TRP A 96 -6.32 -25.36 -15.99
CA TRP A 96 -5.12 -24.80 -16.63
C TRP A 96 -5.41 -23.59 -17.52
N ALA A 97 -6.57 -23.55 -18.21
CA ALA A 97 -6.89 -22.41 -19.07
C ALA A 97 -7.45 -21.20 -18.32
N LYS A 98 -8.08 -21.38 -17.14
CA LYS A 98 -8.77 -20.29 -16.47
C LYS A 98 -8.37 -20.10 -14.99
N ARG A 99 -8.33 -21.20 -14.21
CA ARG A 99 -8.14 -21.09 -12.74
C ARG A 99 -6.69 -20.84 -12.37
N ALA A 100 -5.76 -21.59 -12.96
CA ALA A 100 -4.33 -21.45 -12.68
C ALA A 100 -3.78 -20.06 -13.05
N PRO A 101 -4.03 -19.50 -14.27
CA PRO A 101 -3.54 -18.16 -14.58
C PRO A 101 -4.18 -17.09 -13.69
N ARG A 102 -5.46 -17.23 -13.36
CA ARG A 102 -6.14 -16.30 -12.46
C ARG A 102 -5.54 -16.33 -11.05
N THR A 103 -5.28 -17.49 -10.49
CA THR A 103 -4.67 -17.65 -9.16
C THR A 103 -3.24 -17.14 -9.16
N ALA A 104 -2.46 -17.43 -10.19
CA ALA A 104 -1.10 -16.91 -10.36
C ALA A 104 -1.10 -15.38 -10.45
N ALA A 105 -1.99 -14.79 -11.24
CA ALA A 105 -2.15 -13.34 -11.34
C ALA A 105 -2.54 -12.71 -9.98
N ALA A 106 -3.46 -13.35 -9.24
CA ALA A 106 -3.86 -12.86 -7.91
C ALA A 106 -2.69 -12.86 -6.92
N LEU A 107 -1.85 -13.91 -6.94
CA LEU A 107 -0.65 -13.99 -6.10
C LEU A 107 0.37 -12.90 -6.47
N LEU A 108 0.64 -12.70 -7.76
CA LEU A 108 1.59 -11.68 -8.22
C LEU A 108 1.10 -10.28 -7.89
N VAL A 109 -0.16 -9.97 -8.15
CA VAL A 109 -0.76 -8.67 -7.82
C VAL A 109 -0.76 -8.44 -6.32
N GLY A 110 -1.15 -9.46 -5.53
CA GLY A 110 -1.15 -9.36 -4.07
C GLY A 110 0.26 -9.13 -3.51
N ALA A 111 1.27 -9.83 -4.04
CA ALA A 111 2.67 -9.62 -3.66
C ALA A 111 3.15 -8.20 -4.01
N ALA A 112 2.85 -7.72 -5.22
CA ALA A 112 3.22 -6.37 -5.66
C ALA A 112 2.56 -5.29 -4.79
N LEU A 113 1.27 -5.45 -4.46
CA LEU A 113 0.55 -4.54 -3.56
C LEU A 113 1.12 -4.56 -2.14
N ALA A 114 1.48 -5.74 -1.63
CA ALA A 114 2.10 -5.86 -0.30
C ALA A 114 3.45 -5.13 -0.25
N VAL A 115 4.31 -5.31 -1.26
CA VAL A 115 5.61 -4.61 -1.35
C VAL A 115 5.40 -3.10 -1.45
N SER A 116 4.50 -2.64 -2.31
CA SER A 116 4.22 -1.20 -2.46
C SER A 116 3.65 -0.59 -1.17
N GLY A 117 2.79 -1.33 -0.46
CA GLY A 117 2.27 -0.93 0.85
C GLY A 117 3.37 -0.77 1.89
N VAL A 118 4.26 -1.76 2.01
CA VAL A 118 5.41 -1.69 2.94
C VAL A 118 6.33 -0.53 2.62
N LEU A 119 6.66 -0.31 1.34
CA LEU A 119 7.48 0.82 0.91
C LEU A 119 6.82 2.16 1.26
N MET A 120 5.51 2.28 1.04
CA MET A 120 4.77 3.50 1.37
C MET A 120 4.73 3.76 2.87
N GLN A 121 4.50 2.74 3.69
CA GLN A 121 4.54 2.85 5.15
C GLN A 121 5.93 3.22 5.67
N ALA A 122 6.98 2.65 5.09
CA ALA A 122 8.36 2.99 5.43
C ALA A 122 8.72 4.43 5.06
N LEU A 123 8.32 4.87 3.86
CA LEU A 123 8.59 6.24 3.37
C LEU A 123 7.86 7.30 4.19
N SER A 124 6.58 7.07 4.48
CA SER A 124 5.74 8.00 5.24
C SER A 124 5.92 7.88 6.75
N ARG A 125 6.63 6.85 7.23
CA ARG A 125 6.74 6.47 8.66
C ARG A 125 5.38 6.40 9.36
N ASN A 126 4.35 5.99 8.60
CA ASN A 126 2.98 5.89 9.06
C ASN A 126 2.41 4.51 8.67
N PRO A 127 1.98 3.67 9.64
CA PRO A 127 1.42 2.36 9.35
C PRO A 127 0.07 2.40 8.61
N LEU A 128 -0.58 3.55 8.53
CA LEU A 128 -1.84 3.75 7.82
C LEU A 128 -1.64 4.26 6.38
N ALA A 129 -0.40 4.46 5.95
CA ALA A 129 -0.14 4.96 4.61
C ALA A 129 -0.36 3.87 3.55
N GLU A 130 -1.01 4.25 2.47
CA GLU A 130 -1.25 3.41 1.30
C GLU A 130 -0.78 4.12 0.00
N PRO A 131 -0.42 3.37 -1.06
CA PRO A 131 0.04 3.95 -2.32
C PRO A 131 -0.99 4.87 -2.99
N GLY A 132 -2.28 4.64 -2.78
CA GLY A 132 -3.38 5.45 -3.32
C GLY A 132 -3.35 6.91 -2.85
N LEU A 133 -2.78 7.19 -1.67
CA LEU A 133 -2.65 8.55 -1.14
C LEU A 133 -1.75 9.46 -1.99
N LEU A 134 -0.84 8.89 -2.78
CA LEU A 134 0.03 9.65 -3.70
C LEU A 134 -0.60 9.94 -5.07
N GLY A 135 -1.89 9.73 -5.25
CA GLY A 135 -2.54 10.00 -6.52
C GLY A 135 -2.33 8.94 -7.61
N VAL A 136 -1.63 7.85 -7.30
CA VAL A 136 -1.29 6.79 -8.27
C VAL A 136 -2.53 6.22 -8.95
N ASN A 137 -3.55 5.84 -8.17
CA ASN A 137 -4.78 5.25 -8.70
C ASN A 137 -5.60 6.25 -9.53
N SER A 138 -5.72 7.49 -9.04
CA SER A 138 -6.45 8.54 -9.77
C SER A 138 -5.72 8.97 -11.04
N GLY A 139 -4.38 8.98 -11.02
CA GLY A 139 -3.56 9.24 -12.20
C GLY A 139 -3.70 8.15 -13.27
N ALA A 140 -3.69 6.89 -12.86
CA ALA A 140 -3.93 5.76 -13.75
C ALA A 140 -5.33 5.84 -14.39
N ALA A 141 -6.36 6.00 -13.56
CA ALA A 141 -7.74 6.08 -14.02
C ALA A 141 -7.98 7.28 -14.96
N ALA A 142 -7.50 8.47 -14.58
CA ALA A 142 -7.64 9.68 -15.39
C ALA A 142 -6.97 9.54 -16.76
N SER A 143 -5.76 9.00 -16.82
CA SER A 143 -5.04 8.83 -18.09
C SER A 143 -5.71 7.80 -19.01
N VAL A 144 -6.25 6.71 -18.47
CA VAL A 144 -7.03 5.73 -19.25
C VAL A 144 -8.32 6.36 -19.75
N VAL A 145 -9.05 7.09 -18.92
CA VAL A 145 -10.29 7.77 -19.28
C VAL A 145 -10.07 8.84 -20.37
N VAL A 146 -8.98 9.62 -20.25
CA VAL A 146 -8.57 10.57 -21.30
C VAL A 146 -8.20 9.82 -22.58
N GLY A 147 -7.43 8.74 -22.48
CA GLY A 147 -7.05 7.91 -23.63
C GLY A 147 -8.26 7.35 -24.38
N VAL A 148 -9.25 6.82 -23.67
CA VAL A 148 -10.45 6.23 -24.25
C VAL A 148 -11.42 7.32 -24.71
N GLY A 149 -11.67 8.34 -23.87
CA GLY A 149 -12.70 9.34 -24.10
C GLY A 149 -12.33 10.41 -25.12
N VAL A 150 -11.06 10.82 -25.16
CA VAL A 150 -10.57 11.90 -26.06
C VAL A 150 -9.86 11.31 -27.27
N PHE A 151 -8.98 10.33 -27.07
CA PHE A 151 -8.19 9.75 -28.18
C PHE A 151 -8.78 8.48 -28.77
N GLY A 152 -9.89 7.95 -28.22
CA GLY A 152 -10.56 6.75 -28.76
C GLY A 152 -9.75 5.46 -28.61
N VAL A 153 -8.83 5.38 -27.67
CA VAL A 153 -7.96 4.21 -27.43
C VAL A 153 -8.81 3.03 -26.96
N SER A 154 -8.84 1.95 -27.75
CA SER A 154 -9.58 0.72 -27.41
C SER A 154 -8.66 -0.47 -27.06
N SER A 155 -7.37 -0.39 -27.39
CA SER A 155 -6.40 -1.47 -27.11
C SER A 155 -6.07 -1.56 -25.61
N PRO A 156 -6.28 -2.72 -24.96
CA PRO A 156 -5.93 -2.90 -23.54
C PRO A 156 -4.43 -2.70 -23.25
N PHE A 157 -3.58 -3.06 -24.19
CA PHE A 157 -2.13 -2.87 -24.08
C PHE A 157 -1.75 -1.39 -24.01
N VAL A 158 -2.35 -0.55 -24.87
CA VAL A 158 -2.14 0.91 -24.83
C VAL A 158 -2.69 1.51 -23.54
N GLN A 159 -3.86 1.07 -23.10
CA GLN A 159 -4.45 1.50 -21.83
C GLN A 159 -3.55 1.18 -20.63
N LEU A 160 -2.86 0.02 -20.63
CA LEU A 160 -1.89 -0.34 -19.60
C LEU A 160 -0.73 0.68 -19.52
N TRP A 161 -0.15 1.02 -20.68
CA TRP A 161 0.93 2.02 -20.71
C TRP A 161 0.47 3.41 -20.33
N LEU A 162 -0.73 3.81 -20.72
CA LEU A 162 -1.34 5.07 -20.28
C LEU A 162 -1.54 5.08 -18.77
N ALA A 163 -2.03 3.99 -18.18
CA ALA A 163 -2.19 3.87 -16.74
C ALA A 163 -0.87 3.98 -16.00
N LEU A 164 0.18 3.28 -16.46
CA LEU A 164 1.52 3.37 -15.89
C LEU A 164 2.10 4.79 -15.99
N ALA A 165 1.98 5.42 -17.14
CA ALA A 165 2.44 6.80 -17.34
C ALA A 165 1.65 7.78 -16.45
N GLY A 166 0.33 7.67 -16.42
CA GLY A 166 -0.53 8.52 -15.60
C GLY A 166 -0.31 8.36 -14.10
N SER A 167 -0.12 7.13 -13.64
CA SER A 167 0.21 6.86 -12.23
C SER A 167 1.56 7.46 -11.84
N GLY A 168 2.58 7.29 -12.70
CA GLY A 168 3.92 7.85 -12.48
C GLY A 168 3.93 9.37 -12.50
N LEU A 169 3.21 9.99 -13.44
CA LEU A 169 3.07 11.46 -13.52
C LEU A 169 2.35 12.03 -12.30
N ALA A 170 1.27 11.40 -11.86
CA ALA A 170 0.54 11.84 -10.67
C ALA A 170 1.39 11.74 -9.41
N ALA A 171 2.10 10.62 -9.22
CA ALA A 171 3.02 10.45 -8.10
C ALA A 171 4.17 11.47 -8.13
N ALA A 172 4.77 11.69 -9.30
CA ALA A 172 5.81 12.70 -9.48
C ALA A 172 5.30 14.11 -9.18
N LEU A 173 4.09 14.45 -9.64
CA LEU A 173 3.45 15.74 -9.36
C LEU A 173 3.24 15.94 -7.85
N VAL A 174 2.69 14.94 -7.15
CA VAL A 174 2.49 15.00 -5.71
C VAL A 174 3.81 15.16 -4.98
N PHE A 175 4.85 14.43 -5.40
CA PHE A 175 6.17 14.50 -4.79
C PHE A 175 6.83 15.87 -5.00
N VAL A 176 6.82 16.40 -6.22
CA VAL A 176 7.38 17.72 -6.54
C VAL A 176 6.64 18.83 -5.79
N MET A 177 5.31 18.82 -5.81
CA MET A 177 4.50 19.82 -5.07
C MET A 177 4.70 19.70 -3.56
N GLY A 178 4.86 18.50 -3.03
CA GLY A 178 5.12 18.27 -1.61
C GLY A 178 6.51 18.76 -1.16
N LEU A 179 7.49 18.86 -2.08
CA LEU A 179 8.84 19.35 -1.78
C LEU A 179 8.98 20.87 -1.89
N VAL A 180 8.25 21.51 -2.80
CA VAL A 180 8.44 22.93 -3.16
C VAL A 180 8.09 23.88 -2.00
N ASP A 181 7.13 23.53 -1.15
CA ASP A 181 6.68 24.41 -0.06
C ASP A 181 7.33 24.05 1.28
N SER A 182 8.58 24.43 1.45
CA SER A 182 9.42 24.16 2.65
C SER A 182 9.07 25.08 3.83
N LYS A 183 7.81 25.18 4.23
CA LYS A 183 7.46 25.89 5.47
C LYS A 183 7.81 25.03 6.69
N PRO A 184 8.51 25.59 7.70
CA PRO A 184 9.06 24.83 8.82
C PRO A 184 8.00 24.25 9.79
N ASN A 185 6.72 24.53 9.59
CA ASN A 185 5.65 24.23 10.56
C ASN A 185 4.77 23.01 10.22
N LEU A 186 4.96 22.34 9.09
CA LEU A 186 4.24 21.09 8.77
C LEU A 186 5.22 19.94 8.56
N ASP A 187 4.92 18.79 9.17
CA ASP A 187 5.65 17.56 8.90
C ASP A 187 5.57 17.22 7.40
N SER A 188 6.70 16.86 6.81
CA SER A 188 6.83 16.53 5.38
C SER A 188 5.83 15.47 4.92
N THR A 189 5.50 14.53 5.80
CA THR A 189 4.52 13.46 5.56
C THR A 189 3.09 13.99 5.45
N ALA A 190 2.67 14.87 6.36
CA ALA A 190 1.32 15.45 6.32
C ALA A 190 1.11 16.27 5.05
N ARG A 191 2.14 16.96 4.58
CA ARG A 191 2.13 17.75 3.35
C ARG A 191 1.99 16.88 2.10
N LEU A 192 2.74 15.79 2.02
CA LEU A 192 2.61 14.83 0.90
C LEU A 192 1.19 14.25 0.83
N VAL A 193 0.61 13.87 1.97
CA VAL A 193 -0.76 13.35 2.02
C VAL A 193 -1.77 14.42 1.59
N LEU A 194 -1.66 15.64 2.09
CA LEU A 194 -2.59 16.72 1.72
C LEU A 194 -2.50 17.07 0.23
N THR A 195 -1.28 17.13 -0.32
CA THR A 195 -1.05 17.34 -1.75
C THR A 195 -1.63 16.19 -2.56
N GLY A 196 -1.45 14.94 -2.12
CA GLY A 196 -2.03 13.76 -2.76
C GLY A 196 -3.55 13.81 -2.80
N VAL A 197 -4.21 14.19 -1.69
CA VAL A 197 -5.66 14.38 -1.64
C VAL A 197 -6.14 15.45 -2.63
N ALA A 198 -5.44 16.59 -2.71
CA ALA A 198 -5.78 17.65 -3.64
C ALA A 198 -5.64 17.21 -5.11
N VAL A 199 -4.54 16.52 -5.45
CA VAL A 199 -4.31 15.96 -6.80
C VAL A 199 -5.37 14.91 -7.13
N ASN A 200 -5.71 14.02 -6.19
CA ASN A 200 -6.77 13.03 -6.35
C ASN A 200 -8.12 13.68 -6.66
N ALA A 201 -8.48 14.75 -5.95
CA ALA A 201 -9.71 15.48 -6.19
C ALA A 201 -9.75 16.14 -7.59
N CYS A 202 -8.65 16.76 -8.01
CA CYS A 202 -8.53 17.35 -9.34
C CYS A 202 -8.65 16.28 -10.45
N LEU A 203 -7.90 15.20 -10.35
CA LEU A 203 -7.93 14.10 -11.32
C LEU A 203 -9.30 13.40 -11.33
N GLY A 204 -9.91 13.22 -10.17
CA GLY A 204 -11.26 12.68 -10.02
C GLY A 204 -12.32 13.55 -10.72
N THR A 205 -12.20 14.87 -10.62
CA THR A 205 -13.10 15.82 -11.31
C THR A 205 -12.95 15.70 -12.82
N ILE A 206 -11.72 15.67 -13.35
CA ILE A 206 -11.47 15.50 -14.79
C ILE A 206 -12.05 14.17 -15.29
N THR A 207 -11.79 13.09 -14.55
CA THR A 207 -12.34 11.76 -14.83
C THR A 207 -13.87 11.78 -14.86
N GLY A 208 -14.49 12.41 -13.85
CA GLY A 208 -15.95 12.54 -13.73
C GLY A 208 -16.57 13.29 -14.91
N ILE A 209 -15.97 14.40 -15.33
CA ILE A 209 -16.46 15.18 -16.47
C ILE A 209 -16.43 14.33 -17.75
N ILE A 210 -15.29 13.69 -18.05
CA ILE A 210 -15.15 12.90 -19.29
C ILE A 210 -16.12 11.71 -19.29
N THR A 211 -16.25 11.01 -18.16
CA THR A 211 -17.16 9.85 -18.05
C THR A 211 -18.63 10.23 -18.15
N MET A 212 -18.99 11.45 -17.75
CA MET A 212 -20.36 11.95 -17.87
C MET A 212 -20.78 12.17 -19.33
N PHE A 213 -19.86 12.58 -20.20
CA PHE A 213 -20.15 12.88 -21.61
C PHE A 213 -19.78 11.76 -22.59
N ASN A 214 -19.09 10.71 -22.11
CA ASN A 214 -18.63 9.61 -22.96
C ASN A 214 -18.90 8.25 -22.33
N SER A 215 -19.89 7.52 -22.87
CA SER A 215 -20.29 6.20 -22.35
C SER A 215 -19.19 5.15 -22.42
N LYS A 216 -18.32 5.17 -23.47
CA LYS A 216 -17.19 4.25 -23.58
C LYS A 216 -16.14 4.52 -22.50
N ALA A 217 -15.85 5.79 -22.20
CA ALA A 217 -14.97 6.19 -21.14
C ALA A 217 -15.55 5.80 -19.77
N PHE A 218 -16.86 5.93 -19.56
CA PHE A 218 -17.56 5.49 -18.35
C PHE A 218 -17.43 3.98 -18.13
N ASP A 219 -17.70 3.16 -19.16
CA ASP A 219 -17.58 1.72 -19.07
C ASP A 219 -16.12 1.30 -18.77
N SER A 220 -15.15 1.89 -19.47
CA SER A 220 -13.73 1.64 -19.23
C SER A 220 -13.35 2.00 -17.80
N HIS A 221 -13.74 3.18 -17.31
CA HIS A 221 -13.47 3.62 -15.94
C HIS A 221 -14.03 2.66 -14.89
N ARG A 222 -15.27 2.24 -15.05
CA ARG A 222 -15.94 1.30 -14.14
C ARG A 222 -15.16 -0.02 -14.02
N PHE A 223 -14.73 -0.59 -15.16
CA PHE A 223 -13.93 -1.82 -15.15
C PHE A 223 -12.54 -1.62 -14.54
N TRP A 224 -11.94 -0.46 -14.76
CA TRP A 224 -10.64 -0.13 -14.17
C TRP A 224 -10.69 0.02 -12.65
N VAL A 225 -11.71 0.70 -12.11
CA VAL A 225 -11.86 0.93 -10.66
C VAL A 225 -12.16 -0.35 -9.91
N VAL A 226 -13.04 -1.19 -10.46
CA VAL A 226 -13.38 -2.49 -9.84
C VAL A 226 -12.23 -3.48 -9.97
N GLY A 227 -11.49 -3.42 -11.09
CA GLY A 227 -10.49 -4.41 -11.45
C GLY A 227 -11.10 -5.76 -11.81
N SER A 228 -10.39 -6.55 -12.60
CA SER A 228 -10.80 -7.92 -12.93
C SER A 228 -9.60 -8.79 -13.25
N LEU A 229 -9.62 -10.00 -12.70
CA LEU A 229 -8.69 -11.08 -13.06
C LEU A 229 -9.34 -12.09 -14.01
N GLU A 230 -10.50 -11.76 -14.56
CA GLU A 230 -11.22 -12.61 -15.49
C GLU A 230 -10.53 -12.63 -16.86
N ASN A 231 -10.63 -13.76 -17.57
CA ASN A 231 -10.04 -13.98 -18.89
C ASN A 231 -8.51 -13.80 -18.98
N ARG A 232 -7.79 -14.03 -17.89
CA ARG A 232 -6.32 -14.11 -17.92
C ARG A 232 -5.88 -15.49 -18.41
N THR A 233 -4.95 -15.51 -19.35
CA THR A 233 -4.31 -16.72 -19.88
C THR A 233 -2.79 -16.61 -19.70
N PHE A 234 -2.08 -17.75 -19.74
CA PHE A 234 -0.61 -17.75 -19.63
C PHE A 234 0.11 -17.17 -20.86
N GLU A 235 -0.61 -16.86 -21.93
CA GLU A 235 -0.06 -16.27 -23.15
C GLU A 235 -0.02 -14.72 -23.11
N GLN A 236 -0.56 -14.09 -22.06
CA GLN A 236 -0.55 -12.66 -21.83
C GLN A 236 0.45 -12.25 -20.74
#